data_df4a7f228ceb5fc98903aa345c0d399a
#
_entry.id   df4a7f228ceb5fc98903aa345c0d399a
#
_cell.length_a   1.000
_cell.length_b   1.000
_cell.length_c   1.000
_cell.angle_alpha   90.00
_cell.angle_beta   90.00
_cell.angle_gamma   90.00
#
_symmetry.space_group_name_H-M   'P 1'
#
loop_
_entity.id
_entity.type
_entity.pdbx_description
1 polymer ?
#
loop_
_entity_poly.entity_id
_entity_poly.type
_entity_poly.pdbx_seq_one_letter_code
_entity_poly.pdbx_strand_id
1 'polypeptide(L)'
;MNRRDFVKTAAALGCAARMPGAARGMYVSMNGSLTGGKPGWPEFARLAARTGFGGVDVNLGAAMKEGLDATQALFAELKIQASNAGLPVPFSRDEEAFQTGLKKLDEAAQFSGAVHCPTMLGILPPASATPKAELRKILKDRLTAIAAILQRSKVRLALEFLGPLHFRTGQPHEFIWRMDEALEFAKECGPNIGLLLDVWHWYHAGATTADILAAGSSRIFHVHLSDCVKQAPEQVRDNQRVLPGEGVIDLTGFLQALRKIGYRDGVSPEPLGRIPKEMAPEEGARLGLEATLAVMRKAGVAI
;
A
#
# COMPACT_ATOMS: atom_id res chain seq x y z
N MET A 1 10.53 42.91 53.63
CA MET A 1 9.60 41.82 53.26
C MET A 1 9.67 41.61 51.72
N ASN A 2 10.40 40.57 51.34
CA ASN A 2 10.78 40.32 49.98
C ASN A 2 9.66 39.55 49.25
N ARG A 3 9.26 40.13 48.10
CA ARG A 3 8.47 39.39 47.10
C ARG A 3 9.41 38.64 46.16
N ARG A 4 9.68 37.41 46.44
CA ARG A 4 10.22 36.40 45.50
C ARG A 4 9.66 35.08 45.95
N ASP A 5 8.73 34.58 45.17
CA ASP A 5 8.53 33.13 45.03
C ASP A 5 7.37 32.85 44.07
N PHE A 6 7.67 31.88 43.23
CA PHE A 6 6.74 31.03 42.48
C PHE A 6 6.32 31.43 41.07
N VAL A 7 7.19 31.12 40.13
CA VAL A 7 6.74 30.49 38.87
C VAL A 7 7.53 29.20 38.72
N LYS A 8 7.00 28.09 39.21
CA LYS A 8 7.41 26.74 38.79
C LYS A 8 6.56 26.36 37.56
N THR A 9 7.12 26.58 36.39
CA THR A 9 6.62 26.06 35.13
C THR A 9 6.81 24.57 35.17
N ALA A 10 5.70 23.83 35.32
CA ALA A 10 5.68 22.40 35.10
C ALA A 10 5.84 22.16 33.60
N ALA A 11 7.05 21.85 33.18
CA ALA A 11 7.29 21.23 31.86
C ALA A 11 6.66 19.83 31.88
N ALA A 12 5.45 19.71 31.40
CA ALA A 12 4.90 18.44 31.07
C ALA A 12 5.68 17.89 29.86
N LEU A 13 6.71 17.10 30.16
CA LEU A 13 7.33 16.20 29.23
C LEU A 13 6.25 15.18 28.84
N GLY A 14 5.57 15.46 27.73
CA GLY A 14 4.77 14.46 27.03
C GLY A 14 5.70 13.33 26.61
N CYS A 15 5.75 12.30 27.43
CA CYS A 15 6.30 11.01 27.05
C CYS A 15 5.40 10.46 25.94
N ALA A 16 5.71 10.79 24.69
CA ALA A 16 5.20 10.03 23.56
C ALA A 16 5.71 8.61 23.78
N ALA A 17 4.82 7.72 24.21
CA ALA A 17 5.09 6.30 24.33
C ALA A 17 5.57 5.84 22.94
N ARG A 18 6.88 5.61 22.85
CA ARG A 18 7.54 5.07 21.67
C ARG A 18 7.01 3.66 21.53
N MET A 19 6.16 3.42 20.53
CA MET A 19 5.68 2.08 20.20
C MET A 19 6.89 1.15 20.10
N PRO A 20 6.95 0.03 20.83
CA PRO A 20 8.05 -0.92 20.72
C PRO A 20 7.97 -1.57 19.33
N GLY A 21 9.01 -1.38 18.50
CA GLY A 21 9.23 -2.19 17.32
C GLY A 21 8.89 -1.57 15.97
N ALA A 22 9.13 -0.27 15.76
CA ALA A 22 9.30 0.21 14.38
C ALA A 22 10.49 -0.55 13.77
N ALA A 23 10.24 -1.52 12.93
CA ALA A 23 11.25 -2.30 12.23
C ALA A 23 12.24 -1.34 11.55
N ARG A 24 13.53 -1.54 11.76
CA ARG A 24 14.59 -0.71 11.17
C ARG A 24 14.73 -0.94 9.65
N GLY A 25 13.86 -1.75 9.03
CA GLY A 25 13.89 -2.16 7.64
C GLY A 25 12.49 -2.45 7.08
N MET A 26 12.44 -3.02 5.88
CA MET A 26 11.22 -3.55 5.28
C MET A 26 10.65 -4.68 6.16
N TYR A 27 9.32 -4.81 6.18
CA TYR A 27 8.64 -5.90 6.86
C TYR A 27 7.58 -6.51 5.94
N VAL A 28 7.24 -7.79 6.17
CA VAL A 28 6.20 -8.46 5.38
C VAL A 28 4.83 -8.15 5.98
N SER A 29 3.92 -7.66 5.14
CA SER A 29 2.53 -7.36 5.49
C SER A 29 1.58 -8.38 4.86
N MET A 30 0.59 -8.87 5.62
CA MET A 30 -0.37 -9.83 5.08
C MET A 30 -1.43 -9.14 4.21
N ASN A 31 -1.52 -9.56 2.94
CA ASN A 31 -2.53 -9.11 1.98
C ASN A 31 -3.72 -10.09 1.93
N GLY A 32 -4.92 -9.57 1.67
CA GLY A 32 -6.16 -10.35 1.62
C GLY A 32 -6.19 -11.42 0.53
N SER A 33 -5.39 -11.29 -0.54
CA SER A 33 -5.29 -12.28 -1.61
C SER A 33 -4.78 -13.65 -1.13
N LEU A 34 -4.04 -13.68 -0.03
CA LEU A 34 -3.52 -14.92 0.56
C LEU A 34 -4.58 -15.79 1.23
N THR A 35 -5.74 -15.25 1.50
CA THR A 35 -6.79 -15.93 2.27
C THR A 35 -8.10 -16.08 1.50
N GLY A 36 -8.13 -15.70 0.23
CA GLY A 36 -9.35 -15.71 -0.58
C GLY A 36 -10.48 -14.83 -0.02
N GLY A 37 -10.13 -13.81 0.77
CA GLY A 37 -11.07 -12.91 1.43
C GLY A 37 -11.63 -13.45 2.76
N LYS A 38 -11.04 -14.49 3.31
CA LYS A 38 -11.32 -15.08 4.62
C LYS A 38 -10.06 -14.98 5.50
N PRO A 39 -10.19 -14.96 6.83
CA PRO A 39 -11.37 -14.60 7.65
C PRO A 39 -11.72 -13.12 7.52
N GLY A 40 -12.82 -12.69 8.15
CA GLY A 40 -13.13 -11.28 8.31
C GLY A 40 -12.18 -10.59 9.30
N TRP A 41 -12.17 -9.26 9.30
CA TRP A 41 -11.55 -8.46 10.33
C TRP A 41 -12.34 -8.60 11.67
N PRO A 42 -11.71 -8.75 12.86
CA PRO A 42 -10.29 -8.67 13.19
C PRO A 42 -9.51 -10.00 13.12
N GLU A 43 -10.18 -11.13 12.84
CA GLU A 43 -9.51 -12.45 12.81
C GLU A 43 -8.41 -12.49 11.73
N PHE A 44 -8.56 -11.75 10.65
CA PHE A 44 -7.51 -11.56 9.64
C PHE A 44 -6.22 -10.99 10.26
N ALA A 45 -6.35 -9.98 11.12
CA ALA A 45 -5.19 -9.41 11.81
C ALA A 45 -4.55 -10.41 12.80
N ARG A 46 -5.38 -11.20 13.52
CA ARG A 46 -4.86 -12.27 14.40
C ARG A 46 -4.14 -13.35 13.62
N LEU A 47 -4.66 -13.72 12.45
CA LEU A 47 -4.00 -14.67 11.56
C LEU A 47 -2.63 -14.14 11.12
N ALA A 48 -2.53 -12.88 10.72
CA ALA A 48 -1.26 -12.28 10.35
C ALA A 48 -0.23 -12.39 11.48
N ALA A 49 -0.61 -12.04 12.70
CA ALA A 49 0.28 -12.10 13.86
C ALA A 49 0.74 -13.53 14.19
N ARG A 50 -0.20 -14.51 14.27
CA ARG A 50 0.16 -15.90 14.61
C ARG A 50 0.95 -16.62 13.51
N THR A 51 0.83 -16.16 12.25
CA THR A 51 1.64 -16.69 11.14
C THR A 51 3.04 -16.06 11.11
N GLY A 52 3.25 -14.91 11.74
CA GLY A 52 4.55 -14.24 11.82
C GLY A 52 4.74 -13.07 10.87
N PHE A 53 3.67 -12.51 10.32
CA PHE A 53 3.75 -11.25 9.57
C PHE A 53 4.09 -10.08 10.51
N GLY A 54 4.91 -9.15 10.03
CA GLY A 54 5.22 -7.91 10.74
C GLY A 54 4.14 -6.84 10.63
N GLY A 55 3.23 -6.97 9.68
CA GLY A 55 2.11 -6.05 9.45
C GLY A 55 0.95 -6.70 8.72
N VAL A 56 -0.11 -5.93 8.53
CA VAL A 56 -1.35 -6.35 7.87
C VAL A 56 -1.94 -5.22 7.04
N ASP A 57 -2.49 -5.55 5.87
CA ASP A 57 -3.29 -4.65 5.07
C ASP A 57 -4.68 -4.52 5.71
N VAL A 58 -5.05 -3.30 6.08
CA VAL A 58 -6.24 -3.06 6.92
C VAL A 58 -7.50 -3.04 6.07
N ASN A 59 -8.49 -3.86 6.42
CA ASN A 59 -9.84 -3.67 5.94
C ASN A 59 -10.47 -2.48 6.68
N LEU A 60 -10.27 -1.28 6.12
CA LEU A 60 -10.64 -0.03 6.77
C LEU A 60 -12.11 0.03 7.16
N GLY A 61 -13.01 -0.35 6.24
CA GLY A 61 -14.45 -0.31 6.50
C GLY A 61 -14.89 -1.27 7.62
N ALA A 62 -14.26 -2.44 7.72
CA ALA A 62 -14.54 -3.37 8.81
C ALA A 62 -13.91 -2.91 10.12
N ALA A 63 -12.68 -2.38 10.09
CA ALA A 63 -12.01 -1.84 11.27
C ALA A 63 -12.76 -0.64 11.87
N MET A 64 -13.28 0.26 11.02
CA MET A 64 -14.11 1.38 11.46
C MET A 64 -15.43 0.92 12.11
N LYS A 65 -16.02 -0.18 11.65
CA LYS A 65 -17.24 -0.76 12.28
C LYS A 65 -16.96 -1.36 13.65
N GLU A 66 -15.78 -1.95 13.86
CA GLU A 66 -15.34 -2.42 15.19
C GLU A 66 -15.07 -1.25 16.15
N GLY A 67 -14.76 -0.09 15.62
CA GLY A 67 -14.45 1.12 16.37
C GLY A 67 -12.96 1.34 16.61
N LEU A 68 -12.64 2.59 16.94
CA LEU A 68 -11.24 3.03 17.11
C LEU A 68 -10.55 2.32 18.26
N ASP A 69 -11.14 2.34 19.45
CA ASP A 69 -10.54 1.77 20.66
C ASP A 69 -10.30 0.27 20.52
N ALA A 70 -11.27 -0.45 19.94
CA ALA A 70 -11.14 -1.90 19.72
C ALA A 70 -10.00 -2.21 18.71
N THR A 71 -9.88 -1.40 17.64
CA THR A 71 -8.83 -1.59 16.65
C THR A 71 -7.44 -1.24 17.19
N GLN A 72 -7.33 -0.17 18.00
CA GLN A 72 -6.07 0.18 18.67
C GLN A 72 -5.64 -0.90 19.68
N ALA A 73 -6.60 -1.40 20.48
CA ALA A 73 -6.35 -2.51 21.42
C ALA A 73 -5.87 -3.77 20.69
N LEU A 74 -6.48 -4.11 19.55
CA LEU A 74 -6.09 -5.23 18.72
C LEU A 74 -4.63 -5.11 18.22
N PHE A 75 -4.23 -3.96 17.67
CA PHE A 75 -2.85 -3.76 17.23
C PHE A 75 -1.85 -3.78 18.40
N ALA A 76 -2.22 -3.23 19.54
CA ALA A 76 -1.39 -3.26 20.77
C ALA A 76 -1.20 -4.69 21.28
N GLU A 77 -2.26 -5.52 21.26
CA GLU A 77 -2.22 -6.94 21.60
C GLU A 77 -1.30 -7.72 20.67
N LEU A 78 -1.53 -7.57 19.36
CA LEU A 78 -0.87 -8.36 18.31
C LEU A 78 0.56 -7.92 18.02
N LYS A 79 0.94 -6.69 18.34
CA LYS A 79 2.26 -6.09 18.09
C LYS A 79 2.69 -6.13 16.62
N ILE A 80 1.72 -6.08 15.69
CA ILE A 80 1.95 -5.95 14.26
C ILE A 80 1.60 -4.54 13.79
N GLN A 81 2.05 -4.17 12.59
CA GLN A 81 1.82 -2.85 12.03
C GLN A 81 0.57 -2.81 11.14
N ALA A 82 -0.19 -1.72 11.18
CA ALA A 82 -1.15 -1.38 10.16
C ALA A 82 -0.38 -0.81 8.95
N SER A 83 -0.29 -1.57 7.85
CA SER A 83 0.58 -1.21 6.73
C SER A 83 -0.05 -0.21 5.77
N ASN A 84 -1.21 -0.54 5.30
CA ASN A 84 -1.99 0.26 4.35
C ASN A 84 -3.47 -0.05 4.48
N ALA A 85 -4.31 0.74 3.81
CA ALA A 85 -5.73 0.50 3.64
C ALA A 85 -6.19 0.97 2.26
N GLY A 86 -7.27 0.43 1.73
CA GLY A 86 -7.87 0.92 0.48
C GLY A 86 -8.43 2.34 0.65
N LEU A 87 -8.21 3.21 -0.33
CA LEU A 87 -8.79 4.55 -0.38
C LEU A 87 -10.31 4.42 -0.59
N PRO A 88 -11.16 4.96 0.32
CA PRO A 88 -12.62 4.82 0.20
C PRO A 88 -13.25 5.84 -0.77
N VAL A 89 -12.46 6.45 -1.64
CA VAL A 89 -12.90 7.45 -2.62
C VAL A 89 -12.69 6.92 -4.03
N PRO A 90 -13.76 6.67 -4.80
CA PRO A 90 -13.66 6.19 -6.18
C PRO A 90 -13.32 7.34 -7.14
N PHE A 91 -12.11 7.88 -7.04
CA PHE A 91 -11.68 9.10 -7.73
C PHE A 91 -11.66 9.02 -9.26
N SER A 92 -11.65 7.80 -9.83
CA SER A 92 -11.70 7.59 -11.28
C SER A 92 -13.12 7.38 -11.83
N ARG A 93 -14.14 7.38 -10.96
CA ARG A 93 -15.54 7.27 -11.35
C ARG A 93 -16.18 8.63 -11.68
N ASP A 94 -17.51 8.62 -11.88
CA ASP A 94 -18.30 9.84 -12.10
C ASP A 94 -18.18 10.80 -10.91
N GLU A 95 -18.62 12.04 -11.14
CA GLU A 95 -18.51 13.11 -10.14
C GLU A 95 -19.33 12.84 -8.89
N GLU A 96 -20.52 12.25 -9.02
CA GLU A 96 -21.39 11.94 -7.89
C GLU A 96 -20.75 10.91 -6.95
N ALA A 97 -20.20 9.83 -7.51
CA ALA A 97 -19.49 8.81 -6.76
C ALA A 97 -18.24 9.39 -6.08
N PHE A 98 -17.48 10.24 -6.78
CA PHE A 98 -16.33 10.93 -6.21
C PHE A 98 -16.71 11.82 -5.03
N GLN A 99 -17.70 12.71 -5.19
CA GLN A 99 -18.14 13.63 -4.13
C GLN A 99 -18.71 12.88 -2.92
N THR A 100 -19.42 11.78 -3.16
CA THR A 100 -19.96 10.93 -2.08
C THR A 100 -18.83 10.28 -1.28
N GLY A 101 -17.78 9.78 -1.94
CA GLY A 101 -16.61 9.23 -1.27
C GLY A 101 -15.81 10.31 -0.53
N LEU A 102 -15.64 11.48 -1.16
CA LEU A 102 -14.86 12.58 -0.59
C LEU A 102 -15.45 13.11 0.74
N LYS A 103 -16.77 13.16 0.86
CA LYS A 103 -17.46 13.58 2.11
C LYS A 103 -17.12 12.67 3.30
N LYS A 104 -16.80 11.40 3.07
CA LYS A 104 -16.50 10.41 4.11
C LYS A 104 -14.98 10.29 4.36
N LEU A 105 -14.16 10.91 3.53
CA LEU A 105 -12.72 10.70 3.57
C LEU A 105 -12.07 11.26 4.84
N ASP A 106 -12.57 12.35 5.38
CA ASP A 106 -11.97 12.97 6.58
C ASP A 106 -12.05 12.03 7.80
N GLU A 107 -13.22 11.42 8.03
CA GLU A 107 -13.41 10.42 9.09
C GLU A 107 -12.50 9.20 8.89
N ALA A 108 -12.44 8.67 7.66
CA ALA A 108 -11.59 7.55 7.31
C ALA A 108 -10.09 7.87 7.49
N ALA A 109 -9.67 9.09 7.15
CA ALA A 109 -8.31 9.55 7.31
C ALA A 109 -7.93 9.72 8.80
N GLN A 110 -8.81 10.29 9.60
CA GLN A 110 -8.61 10.43 11.05
C GLN A 110 -8.50 9.05 11.71
N PHE A 111 -9.38 8.11 11.38
CA PHE A 111 -9.30 6.73 11.87
C PHE A 111 -7.97 6.08 11.47
N SER A 112 -7.59 6.17 10.19
CA SER A 112 -6.34 5.61 9.68
C SER A 112 -5.11 6.16 10.40
N GLY A 113 -5.06 7.50 10.60
CA GLY A 113 -4.00 8.14 11.36
C GLY A 113 -3.95 7.70 12.83
N ALA A 114 -5.12 7.55 13.46
CA ALA A 114 -5.23 7.15 14.87
C ALA A 114 -4.80 5.69 15.13
N VAL A 115 -5.03 4.79 14.16
CA VAL A 115 -4.54 3.39 14.23
C VAL A 115 -3.13 3.22 13.64
N HIS A 116 -2.45 4.32 13.33
CA HIS A 116 -1.11 4.34 12.73
C HIS A 116 -1.02 3.60 11.38
N CYS A 117 -2.09 3.59 10.60
CA CYS A 117 -2.09 3.12 9.22
C CYS A 117 -1.64 4.27 8.30
N PRO A 118 -0.37 4.29 7.84
CA PRO A 118 0.23 5.50 7.28
C PRO A 118 -0.16 5.77 5.84
N THR A 119 -0.79 4.81 5.15
CA THR A 119 -0.93 4.85 3.69
C THR A 119 -2.31 4.35 3.27
N MET A 120 -2.97 5.11 2.39
CA MET A 120 -4.12 4.63 1.63
C MET A 120 -3.71 4.33 0.19
N LEU A 121 -4.32 3.29 -0.41
CA LEU A 121 -4.03 2.81 -1.75
C LEU A 121 -5.13 3.20 -2.73
N GLY A 122 -4.76 3.69 -3.91
CA GLY A 122 -5.68 3.98 -5.00
C GLY A 122 -5.10 3.53 -6.35
N ILE A 123 -5.95 3.01 -7.23
CA ILE A 123 -5.54 2.49 -8.54
C ILE A 123 -5.76 3.55 -9.62
N LEU A 124 -4.71 3.86 -10.38
CA LEU A 124 -4.81 4.71 -11.57
C LEU A 124 -5.43 3.93 -12.73
N PRO A 125 -6.41 4.51 -13.46
CA PRO A 125 -6.91 3.87 -14.66
C PRO A 125 -5.80 3.85 -15.73
N PRO A 126 -5.48 2.70 -16.35
CA PRO A 126 -4.45 2.63 -17.38
C PRO A 126 -4.96 3.07 -18.76
N ALA A 127 -6.28 3.15 -18.93
CA ALA A 127 -6.96 3.62 -20.12
C ALA A 127 -8.36 4.15 -19.78
N SER A 128 -8.98 4.91 -20.69
CA SER A 128 -10.27 5.57 -20.46
C SER A 128 -11.01 5.85 -21.77
N ALA A 129 -12.33 6.08 -21.66
CA ALA A 129 -13.12 6.68 -22.73
C ALA A 129 -12.86 8.19 -22.87
N THR A 130 -12.36 8.84 -21.82
CA THR A 130 -12.02 10.27 -21.80
C THR A 130 -10.61 10.47 -22.34
N PRO A 131 -10.37 11.48 -23.20
CA PRO A 131 -9.04 11.81 -23.71
C PRO A 131 -8.01 12.05 -22.59
N LYS A 132 -6.76 11.60 -22.80
CA LYS A 132 -5.69 11.62 -21.77
C LYS A 132 -5.50 12.98 -21.09
N ALA A 133 -5.47 14.08 -21.86
CA ALA A 133 -5.26 15.41 -21.30
C ALA A 133 -6.42 15.88 -20.40
N GLU A 134 -7.65 15.57 -20.79
CA GLU A 134 -8.85 15.90 -20.01
C GLU A 134 -8.92 15.06 -18.74
N LEU A 135 -8.74 13.76 -18.86
CA LEU A 135 -8.73 12.85 -17.68
C LEU A 135 -7.63 13.24 -16.70
N ARG A 136 -6.43 13.60 -17.20
CA ARG A 136 -5.32 14.04 -16.35
C ARG A 136 -5.71 15.26 -15.52
N LYS A 137 -6.39 16.24 -16.11
CA LYS A 137 -6.88 17.42 -15.38
C LYS A 137 -7.89 17.04 -14.30
N ILE A 138 -8.91 16.27 -14.67
CA ILE A 138 -9.94 15.79 -13.72
C ILE A 138 -9.30 15.06 -12.53
N LEU A 139 -8.44 14.08 -12.80
CA LEU A 139 -7.83 13.27 -11.75
C LEU A 139 -6.83 14.07 -10.92
N LYS A 140 -6.11 15.03 -11.52
CA LYS A 140 -5.23 15.93 -10.77
C LYS A 140 -6.01 16.74 -9.73
N ASP A 141 -7.12 17.36 -10.13
CA ASP A 141 -7.95 18.17 -9.24
C ASP A 141 -8.51 17.31 -8.10
N ARG A 142 -9.02 16.12 -8.41
CA ARG A 142 -9.56 15.17 -7.43
C ARG A 142 -8.50 14.64 -6.47
N LEU A 143 -7.35 14.22 -6.98
CA LEU A 143 -6.25 13.68 -6.15
C LEU A 143 -5.63 14.77 -5.27
N THR A 144 -5.56 16.02 -5.74
CA THR A 144 -5.13 17.16 -4.93
C THR A 144 -6.08 17.40 -3.76
N ALA A 145 -7.40 17.33 -3.99
CA ALA A 145 -8.38 17.44 -2.91
C ALA A 145 -8.27 16.30 -1.89
N ILE A 146 -8.10 15.06 -2.36
CA ILE A 146 -7.86 13.89 -1.50
C ILE A 146 -6.57 14.08 -0.69
N ALA A 147 -5.47 14.48 -1.33
CA ALA A 147 -4.18 14.69 -0.68
C ALA A 147 -4.26 15.70 0.47
N ALA A 148 -4.97 16.81 0.27
CA ALA A 148 -5.17 17.83 1.29
C ALA A 148 -5.93 17.31 2.52
N ILE A 149 -6.91 16.42 2.33
CA ILE A 149 -7.64 15.79 3.44
C ILE A 149 -6.72 14.82 4.19
N LEU A 150 -6.08 13.90 3.48
CA LEU A 150 -5.19 12.88 4.06
C LEU A 150 -4.03 13.50 4.85
N GLN A 151 -3.48 14.61 4.36
CA GLN A 151 -2.34 15.30 4.99
C GLN A 151 -2.65 15.76 6.41
N ARG A 152 -3.89 16.18 6.70
CA ARG A 152 -4.32 16.60 8.06
C ARG A 152 -4.16 15.49 9.09
N SER A 153 -4.36 14.24 8.65
CA SER A 153 -4.21 13.04 9.49
C SER A 153 -2.84 12.35 9.33
N LYS A 154 -1.88 12.98 8.64
CA LYS A 154 -0.55 12.42 8.33
C LYS A 154 -0.61 11.11 7.54
N VAL A 155 -1.66 10.91 6.75
CA VAL A 155 -1.83 9.75 5.88
C VAL A 155 -1.32 10.10 4.47
N ARG A 156 -0.64 9.16 3.84
CA ARG A 156 -0.13 9.26 2.47
C ARG A 156 -1.09 8.58 1.51
N LEU A 157 -1.08 8.97 0.25
CA LEU A 157 -1.77 8.26 -0.82
C LEU A 157 -0.74 7.57 -1.74
N ALA A 158 -0.83 6.26 -1.86
CA ALA A 158 -0.04 5.47 -2.78
C ALA A 158 -0.88 5.12 -4.02
N LEU A 159 -0.43 5.56 -5.18
CA LEU A 159 -1.09 5.30 -6.46
C LEU A 159 -0.44 4.08 -7.13
N GLU A 160 -1.26 3.12 -7.51
CA GLU A 160 -0.87 1.95 -8.28
C GLU A 160 -1.12 2.20 -9.77
N PHE A 161 -0.14 1.96 -10.61
CA PHE A 161 -0.28 1.91 -12.06
C PHE A 161 -0.40 0.46 -12.54
N LEU A 162 -1.16 0.22 -13.61
CA LEU A 162 -1.43 -1.12 -14.11
C LEU A 162 -0.67 -1.36 -15.43
N GLY A 163 0.47 -2.05 -15.38
CA GLY A 163 1.39 -2.24 -16.50
C GLY A 163 0.92 -3.16 -17.63
N PRO A 164 0.22 -4.29 -17.38
CA PRO A 164 -0.11 -5.26 -18.42
C PRO A 164 -1.02 -4.73 -19.54
N LEU A 165 -0.80 -5.26 -20.75
CA LEU A 165 -1.51 -4.84 -21.96
C LEU A 165 -3.03 -4.99 -21.85
N HIS A 166 -3.53 -6.06 -21.24
CA HIS A 166 -4.98 -6.34 -21.17
C HIS A 166 -5.78 -5.28 -20.38
N PHE A 167 -5.14 -4.52 -19.50
CA PHE A 167 -5.80 -3.41 -18.81
C PHE A 167 -5.98 -2.17 -19.69
N ARG A 168 -5.24 -2.06 -20.81
CA ARG A 168 -5.28 -0.92 -21.73
C ARG A 168 -6.11 -1.17 -22.97
N THR A 169 -6.44 -2.44 -23.23
CA THR A 169 -7.26 -2.82 -24.39
C THR A 169 -8.74 -2.64 -24.06
N GLY A 170 -9.52 -2.19 -25.03
CA GLY A 170 -10.98 -2.00 -24.88
C GLY A 170 -11.40 -0.57 -24.47
N GLN A 171 -10.46 0.34 -24.30
CA GLN A 171 -10.72 1.78 -24.14
C GLN A 171 -9.99 2.57 -25.25
N PRO A 172 -10.57 3.66 -25.76
CA PRO A 172 -10.00 4.40 -26.90
C PRO A 172 -8.73 5.18 -26.58
N HIS A 173 -8.50 5.52 -25.31
CA HIS A 173 -7.37 6.35 -24.91
C HIS A 173 -6.57 5.68 -23.80
N GLU A 174 -5.29 5.39 -24.03
CA GLU A 174 -4.36 5.03 -22.96
C GLU A 174 -4.19 6.20 -21.98
N PHE A 175 -4.01 5.89 -20.69
CA PHE A 175 -3.74 6.90 -19.69
C PHE A 175 -2.38 6.65 -19.03
N ILE A 176 -2.31 6.38 -17.73
CA ILE A 176 -1.07 6.18 -16.99
C ILE A 176 -0.93 4.71 -16.62
N TRP A 177 0.07 4.05 -17.22
CA TRP A 177 0.37 2.64 -16.99
C TRP A 177 1.87 2.35 -16.79
N ARG A 178 2.71 3.39 -16.89
CA ARG A 178 4.16 3.31 -16.68
C ARG A 178 4.55 3.97 -15.36
N MET A 179 5.62 3.43 -14.74
CA MET A 179 6.12 3.92 -13.46
C MET A 179 6.55 5.39 -13.51
N ASP A 180 7.27 5.80 -14.54
CA ASP A 180 7.76 7.17 -14.73
C ASP A 180 6.62 8.18 -14.82
N GLU A 181 5.61 7.91 -15.66
CA GLU A 181 4.42 8.77 -15.78
C GLU A 181 3.59 8.82 -14.48
N ALA A 182 3.44 7.67 -13.78
CA ALA A 182 2.72 7.61 -12.52
C ALA A 182 3.43 8.42 -11.42
N LEU A 183 4.76 8.35 -11.37
CA LEU A 183 5.57 9.11 -10.42
C LEU A 183 5.49 10.62 -10.69
N GLU A 184 5.58 11.03 -11.95
CA GLU A 184 5.43 12.43 -12.35
C GLU A 184 4.03 12.95 -11.95
N PHE A 185 3.00 12.21 -12.30
CA PHE A 185 1.64 12.57 -11.97
C PHE A 185 1.37 12.65 -10.47
N ALA A 186 1.91 11.71 -9.69
CA ALA A 186 1.83 11.75 -8.23
C ALA A 186 2.47 13.03 -7.65
N LYS A 187 3.63 13.45 -8.19
CA LYS A 187 4.30 14.70 -7.78
C LYS A 187 3.46 15.95 -8.07
N GLU A 188 2.75 15.97 -9.20
CA GLU A 188 1.87 17.09 -9.57
C GLU A 188 0.64 17.22 -8.67
N CYS A 189 0.16 16.09 -8.11
CA CYS A 189 -1.05 16.05 -7.29
C CYS A 189 -0.82 16.40 -5.82
N GLY A 190 0.40 16.20 -5.28
CA GLY A 190 0.69 16.58 -3.91
C GLY A 190 1.97 15.98 -3.31
N PRO A 191 2.48 16.59 -2.22
CA PRO A 191 3.71 16.12 -1.58
C PRO A 191 3.55 14.78 -0.86
N ASN A 192 2.34 14.45 -0.40
CA ASN A 192 1.98 13.20 0.28
C ASN A 192 1.37 12.15 -0.66
N ILE A 193 1.53 12.32 -1.98
CA ILE A 193 1.18 11.31 -2.97
C ILE A 193 2.47 10.68 -3.52
N GLY A 194 2.48 9.36 -3.60
CA GLY A 194 3.57 8.54 -4.13
C GLY A 194 3.02 7.29 -4.80
N LEU A 195 3.83 6.25 -4.87
CA LEU A 195 3.47 5.01 -5.54
C LEU A 195 3.20 3.87 -4.56
N LEU A 196 2.18 3.09 -4.84
CA LEU A 196 2.17 1.67 -4.58
C LEU A 196 2.97 1.02 -5.72
N LEU A 197 4.10 0.43 -5.40
CA LEU A 197 4.94 -0.24 -6.37
C LEU A 197 4.67 -1.74 -6.35
N ASP A 198 3.75 -2.17 -7.21
CA ASP A 198 3.53 -3.58 -7.45
C ASP A 198 4.56 -4.10 -8.46
N VAL A 199 5.34 -5.12 -8.05
CA VAL A 199 6.42 -5.66 -8.87
C VAL A 199 5.92 -6.30 -10.17
N TRP A 200 4.71 -6.85 -10.17
CA TRP A 200 4.11 -7.46 -11.36
C TRP A 200 3.75 -6.41 -12.40
N HIS A 201 3.14 -5.30 -11.95
CA HIS A 201 2.87 -4.15 -12.82
C HIS A 201 4.14 -3.45 -13.26
N TRP A 202 5.14 -3.31 -12.37
CA TRP A 202 6.46 -2.78 -12.69
C TRP A 202 7.15 -3.59 -13.80
N TYR A 203 7.15 -4.91 -13.71
CA TYR A 203 7.75 -5.81 -14.70
C TYR A 203 7.04 -5.68 -16.07
N HIS A 204 5.71 -5.76 -16.08
CA HIS A 204 4.93 -5.68 -17.31
C HIS A 204 4.86 -4.28 -17.94
N ALA A 205 5.18 -3.24 -17.19
CA ALA A 205 5.38 -1.88 -17.72
C ALA A 205 6.79 -1.66 -18.33
N GLY A 206 7.68 -2.67 -18.20
CA GLY A 206 9.07 -2.56 -18.68
C GLY A 206 9.92 -1.62 -17.83
N ALA A 207 9.51 -1.33 -16.59
CA ALA A 207 10.29 -0.53 -15.67
C ALA A 207 11.52 -1.30 -15.15
N THR A 208 12.52 -0.58 -14.67
CA THR A 208 13.81 -1.10 -14.27
C THR A 208 14.17 -0.71 -12.84
N THR A 209 15.20 -1.31 -12.29
CA THR A 209 15.73 -0.91 -10.98
C THR A 209 16.25 0.53 -10.97
N ALA A 210 16.63 1.09 -12.12
CA ALA A 210 17.00 2.51 -12.22
C ALA A 210 15.83 3.44 -11.93
N ASP A 211 14.61 3.06 -12.33
CA ASP A 211 13.40 3.84 -12.05
C ASP A 211 13.08 3.87 -10.55
N ILE A 212 13.31 2.74 -9.84
CA ILE A 212 13.19 2.67 -8.37
C ILE A 212 14.19 3.62 -7.71
N LEU A 213 15.46 3.59 -8.18
CA LEU A 213 16.50 4.46 -7.64
C LEU A 213 16.18 5.95 -7.87
N ALA A 214 15.63 6.29 -9.03
CA ALA A 214 15.22 7.65 -9.37
C ALA A 214 14.00 8.14 -8.56
N ALA A 215 13.06 7.25 -8.23
CA ALA A 215 11.91 7.58 -7.39
C ALA A 215 12.32 7.91 -5.95
N GLY A 216 13.25 7.15 -5.39
CA GLY A 216 13.67 7.26 -4.00
C GLY A 216 12.60 6.82 -3.00
N SER A 217 12.98 6.63 -1.73
CA SER A 217 12.07 6.16 -0.68
C SER A 217 10.96 7.17 -0.32
N SER A 218 11.16 8.45 -0.63
CA SER A 218 10.15 9.48 -0.37
C SER A 218 8.95 9.44 -1.31
N ARG A 219 8.94 8.55 -2.29
CA ARG A 219 7.87 8.43 -3.29
C ARG A 219 7.35 7.00 -3.47
N ILE A 220 7.89 6.00 -2.78
CA ILE A 220 7.38 4.63 -2.75
C ILE A 220 6.84 4.39 -1.34
N PHE A 221 5.52 4.22 -1.21
CA PHE A 221 4.85 4.19 0.08
C PHE A 221 4.35 2.81 0.49
N HIS A 222 4.20 1.91 -0.48
CA HIS A 222 3.88 0.50 -0.27
C HIS A 222 4.37 -0.34 -1.44
N VAL A 223 4.59 -1.63 -1.20
CA VAL A 223 5.05 -2.59 -2.22
C VAL A 223 4.15 -3.81 -2.22
N HIS A 224 3.63 -4.18 -3.40
CA HIS A 224 3.08 -5.50 -3.63
C HIS A 224 4.12 -6.41 -4.29
N LEU A 225 4.21 -7.64 -3.82
CA LEU A 225 5.20 -8.62 -4.28
C LEU A 225 4.51 -9.89 -4.78
N SER A 226 4.77 -10.23 -6.02
CA SER A 226 4.38 -11.48 -6.66
C SER A 226 5.41 -11.83 -7.72
N ASP A 227 5.15 -12.86 -8.51
CA ASP A 227 5.98 -13.22 -9.64
C ASP A 227 5.10 -13.59 -10.83
N CYS A 228 5.69 -13.84 -12.00
CA CYS A 228 4.95 -14.26 -13.19
C CYS A 228 5.72 -15.31 -13.97
N VAL A 229 4.99 -16.15 -14.69
CA VAL A 229 5.57 -17.01 -15.72
C VAL A 229 5.85 -16.20 -16.98
N LYS A 230 6.85 -16.62 -17.76
CA LYS A 230 7.17 -15.97 -19.04
C LYS A 230 6.07 -16.28 -20.05
N GLN A 231 5.42 -15.26 -20.58
CA GLN A 231 4.40 -15.40 -21.64
C GLN A 231 4.34 -14.12 -22.49
N ALA A 232 3.66 -14.22 -23.66
CA ALA A 232 3.47 -13.07 -24.53
C ALA A 232 2.54 -12.03 -23.86
N PRO A 233 2.74 -10.72 -24.07
CA PRO A 233 1.95 -9.67 -23.42
C PRO A 233 0.44 -9.81 -23.59
N GLU A 234 -0.01 -10.34 -24.73
CA GLU A 234 -1.43 -10.56 -25.07
C GLU A 234 -2.07 -11.68 -24.24
N GLN A 235 -1.25 -12.57 -23.69
CA GLN A 235 -1.68 -13.72 -22.89
C GLN A 235 -1.69 -13.43 -21.39
N VAL A 236 -1.01 -12.36 -20.97
CA VAL A 236 -0.91 -11.96 -19.55
C VAL A 236 -2.28 -11.62 -18.99
N ARG A 237 -2.61 -12.19 -17.83
CA ARG A 237 -3.83 -11.88 -17.07
C ARG A 237 -3.50 -11.73 -15.61
N ASP A 238 -4.17 -10.81 -14.92
CA ASP A 238 -3.90 -10.44 -13.54
C ASP A 238 -4.03 -11.62 -12.54
N ASN A 239 -4.95 -12.54 -12.81
CA ASN A 239 -5.15 -13.74 -11.99
C ASN A 239 -4.21 -14.91 -12.33
N GLN A 240 -3.12 -14.65 -13.03
CA GLN A 240 -2.08 -15.64 -13.38
C GLN A 240 -0.76 -15.36 -12.65
N ARG A 241 -0.80 -14.57 -11.61
CA ARG A 241 0.37 -14.33 -10.77
C ARG A 241 0.77 -15.59 -10.03
N VAL A 242 2.06 -15.73 -9.72
CA VAL A 242 2.59 -16.83 -8.91
C VAL A 242 3.24 -16.29 -7.64
N LEU A 243 3.58 -17.16 -6.69
CA LEU A 243 4.25 -16.75 -5.46
C LEU A 243 5.62 -16.14 -5.77
N PRO A 244 6.11 -15.21 -4.93
CA PRO A 244 7.44 -14.64 -5.08
C PRO A 244 8.52 -15.71 -5.17
N GLY A 245 9.28 -15.70 -6.28
CA GLY A 245 10.35 -16.65 -6.57
C GLY A 245 9.93 -17.89 -7.39
N GLU A 246 8.64 -18.05 -7.73
CA GLU A 246 8.17 -19.12 -8.62
C GLU A 246 8.24 -18.74 -10.11
N GLY A 247 8.63 -17.51 -10.46
CA GLY A 247 8.58 -16.98 -11.81
C GLY A 247 9.89 -16.43 -12.34
N VAL A 248 9.79 -15.43 -13.22
CA VAL A 248 10.91 -14.89 -14.00
C VAL A 248 11.31 -13.45 -13.65
N ILE A 249 10.59 -12.78 -12.74
CA ILE A 249 10.90 -11.41 -12.36
C ILE A 249 12.21 -11.39 -11.53
N ASP A 250 13.10 -10.44 -11.81
CA ASP A 250 14.28 -10.22 -10.97
C ASP A 250 13.91 -9.57 -9.63
N LEU A 251 13.29 -10.38 -8.76
CA LEU A 251 12.91 -9.96 -7.41
C LEU A 251 14.12 -9.61 -6.55
N THR A 252 15.29 -10.22 -6.83
CA THR A 252 16.53 -9.92 -6.11
C THR A 252 16.98 -8.49 -6.40
N GLY A 253 17.09 -8.11 -7.67
CA GLY A 253 17.45 -6.75 -8.08
C GLY A 253 16.42 -5.72 -7.61
N PHE A 254 15.13 -6.03 -7.72
CA PHE A 254 14.03 -5.19 -7.26
C PHE A 254 14.15 -4.87 -5.74
N LEU A 255 14.26 -5.88 -4.89
CA LEU A 255 14.40 -5.72 -3.45
C LEU A 255 15.71 -5.04 -3.04
N GLN A 256 16.80 -5.29 -3.75
CA GLN A 256 18.08 -4.60 -3.53
C GLN A 256 17.97 -3.11 -3.87
N ALA A 257 17.26 -2.74 -4.94
CA ALA A 257 17.00 -1.35 -5.28
C ALA A 257 16.17 -0.65 -4.20
N LEU A 258 15.10 -1.28 -3.68
CA LEU A 258 14.33 -0.79 -2.54
C LEU A 258 15.20 -0.59 -1.28
N ARG A 259 16.04 -1.57 -0.96
CA ARG A 259 17.00 -1.44 0.16
C ARG A 259 17.95 -0.27 -0.04
N LYS A 260 18.47 -0.10 -1.26
CA LYS A 260 19.44 0.96 -1.60
C LYS A 260 18.86 2.36 -1.45
N ILE A 261 17.59 2.56 -1.76
CA ILE A 261 16.90 3.84 -1.52
C ILE A 261 16.49 4.04 -0.06
N GLY A 262 16.67 3.03 0.80
CA GLY A 262 16.26 3.10 2.21
C GLY A 262 14.77 2.92 2.45
N TYR A 263 14.05 2.17 1.59
CA TYR A 263 12.64 1.82 1.79
C TYR A 263 12.45 1.01 3.08
N ARG A 264 11.42 1.35 3.91
CA ARG A 264 11.22 0.77 5.25
C ARG A 264 9.75 0.47 5.57
N ASP A 265 8.87 0.58 4.60
CA ASP A 265 7.45 0.27 4.76
C ASP A 265 7.14 -1.20 4.44
N GLY A 266 5.85 -1.56 4.42
CA GLY A 266 5.38 -2.93 4.21
C GLY A 266 5.62 -3.44 2.78
N VAL A 267 5.89 -4.74 2.69
CA VAL A 267 5.94 -5.52 1.45
C VAL A 267 4.87 -6.60 1.56
N SER A 268 3.81 -6.49 0.79
CA SER A 268 2.68 -7.42 0.85
C SER A 268 2.72 -8.41 -0.32
N PRO A 269 2.81 -9.72 -0.06
CA PRO A 269 2.64 -10.71 -1.12
C PRO A 269 1.21 -10.67 -1.68
N GLU A 270 1.10 -10.49 -3.01
CA GLU A 270 -0.18 -10.43 -3.71
C GLU A 270 -0.20 -11.35 -4.95
N PRO A 271 -0.17 -12.67 -4.76
CA PRO A 271 -0.16 -13.64 -5.85
C PRO A 271 -1.58 -13.94 -6.34
N LEU A 272 -2.23 -12.98 -7.00
CA LEU A 272 -3.62 -13.08 -7.46
C LEU A 272 -3.83 -14.32 -8.36
N GLY A 273 -4.81 -15.13 -7.99
CA GLY A 273 -5.15 -16.39 -8.67
C GLY A 273 -4.32 -17.60 -8.27
N ARG A 274 -3.23 -17.44 -7.50
CA ARG A 274 -2.35 -18.55 -7.07
C ARG A 274 -2.88 -19.31 -5.86
N ILE A 275 -3.57 -18.63 -4.97
CA ILE A 275 -4.16 -19.24 -3.77
C ILE A 275 -5.60 -19.66 -4.08
N PRO A 276 -5.91 -20.98 -4.08
CA PRO A 276 -7.27 -21.45 -4.30
C PRO A 276 -8.22 -20.97 -3.20
N LYS A 277 -9.46 -20.67 -3.57
CA LYS A 277 -10.48 -20.21 -2.60
C LYS A 277 -10.82 -21.25 -1.51
N GLU A 278 -10.58 -22.51 -1.83
CA GLU A 278 -10.82 -23.66 -0.93
C GLU A 278 -9.68 -23.88 0.06
N MET A 279 -8.50 -23.30 -0.19
CA MET A 279 -7.34 -23.41 0.69
C MET A 279 -7.66 -22.79 2.07
N ALA A 280 -7.18 -23.43 3.12
CA ALA A 280 -7.30 -22.89 4.47
C ALA A 280 -6.53 -21.54 4.56
N PRO A 281 -7.11 -20.52 5.20
CA PRO A 281 -6.46 -19.20 5.34
C PRO A 281 -5.05 -19.26 5.93
N GLU A 282 -4.83 -20.14 6.90
CA GLU A 282 -3.53 -20.38 7.53
C GLU A 282 -2.48 -20.89 6.56
N GLU A 283 -2.87 -21.77 5.66
CA GLU A 283 -1.98 -22.36 4.66
C GLU A 283 -1.60 -21.31 3.62
N GLY A 284 -2.57 -20.56 3.08
CA GLY A 284 -2.31 -19.47 2.13
C GLY A 284 -1.42 -18.38 2.72
N ALA A 285 -1.69 -17.98 3.97
CA ALA A 285 -0.87 -17.01 4.70
C ALA A 285 0.57 -17.51 4.87
N ARG A 286 0.75 -18.77 5.30
CA ARG A 286 2.08 -19.38 5.47
C ARG A 286 2.85 -19.45 4.16
N LEU A 287 2.24 -19.90 3.08
CA LEU A 287 2.88 -19.97 1.75
C LEU A 287 3.34 -18.60 1.26
N GLY A 288 2.48 -17.57 1.38
CA GLY A 288 2.82 -16.21 0.98
C GLY A 288 3.97 -15.62 1.81
N LEU A 289 3.96 -15.85 3.13
CA LEU A 289 5.02 -15.39 4.02
C LEU A 289 6.36 -16.09 3.70
N GLU A 290 6.38 -17.42 3.63
CA GLU A 290 7.58 -18.21 3.38
C GLU A 290 8.23 -17.84 2.04
N ALA A 291 7.44 -17.72 0.97
CA ALA A 291 7.93 -17.31 -0.35
C ALA A 291 8.54 -15.91 -0.32
N THR A 292 7.86 -14.95 0.32
CA THR A 292 8.35 -13.58 0.46
C THR A 292 9.64 -13.51 1.27
N LEU A 293 9.70 -14.19 2.41
CA LEU A 293 10.90 -14.24 3.24
C LEU A 293 12.09 -14.90 2.51
N ALA A 294 11.82 -15.90 1.68
CA ALA A 294 12.87 -16.56 0.89
C ALA A 294 13.52 -15.60 -0.10
N VAL A 295 12.74 -14.84 -0.87
CA VAL A 295 13.28 -13.87 -1.83
C VAL A 295 13.93 -12.66 -1.14
N MET A 296 13.39 -12.20 0.00
CA MET A 296 14.00 -11.14 0.81
C MET A 296 15.36 -11.56 1.36
N ARG A 297 15.49 -12.79 1.90
CA ARG A 297 16.80 -13.34 2.33
C ARG A 297 17.78 -13.44 1.18
N LYS A 298 17.36 -13.93 0.00
CA LYS A 298 18.20 -14.01 -1.20
C LYS A 298 18.69 -12.61 -1.64
N ALA A 299 17.88 -11.58 -1.48
CA ALA A 299 18.24 -10.19 -1.77
C ALA A 299 19.11 -9.54 -0.67
N GLY A 300 19.40 -10.23 0.43
CA GLY A 300 20.14 -9.70 1.58
C GLY A 300 19.37 -8.62 2.34
N VAL A 301 18.05 -8.66 2.31
CA VAL A 301 17.17 -7.78 3.09
C VAL A 301 17.04 -8.36 4.49
N ALA A 302 17.43 -7.58 5.50
CA ALA A 302 17.20 -7.92 6.90
C ALA A 302 15.72 -7.75 7.25
N ILE A 303 15.14 -8.69 7.98
CA ILE A 303 13.75 -8.75 8.41
C ILE A 303 13.71 -8.68 9.92
#